data_b72645d6b6f6b44471b7f4a73d500cfb
#
_entry.id   b72645d6b6f6b44471b7f4a73d500cfb
#
_cell.length_a   1.000
_cell.length_b   1.000
_cell.length_c   1.000
_cell.angle_alpha   90.00
_cell.angle_beta   90.00
_cell.angle_gamma   90.00
#
_symmetry.space_group_name_H-M   'P 1'
#
loop_
_entity.id
_entity.type
_entity.pdbx_description
1 polymer ?
#
loop_
_entity_poly.entity_id
_entity_poly.type
_entity_poly.pdbx_seq_one_letter_code
_entity_poly.pdbx_strand_id
1 'polypeptide(L)'
;MTGQTSLFLPEPAPDPLLCWLWLSQVLGPASLHAGKVLDAFGGAQEAWEARETEEFRQAAGDTAFKRAAQLDAESFHTLVMQCDALRVRILPFDDPDYPLAFSRIPDMPLVLYCTGDPRWLNEPGAVGIVGSRKPTEYGLNAAADIGGELAKNGAIIVSGLADGLDSAGHRAAVKNDCPTIAVMGVPIDRTYPAANAALRQQIERKGCVISEYPPYSEYVGPNCFLQRNRLIAALSSAVLVVEAREKSGTMSTVAHAERYGRPVYAVPGSIYSPNSAGTNGLLRDGRARAVAGAADLLAALGLHTRQAAPAAAKQPAPLSDTERRVLAGIGPKPVGIEELCVSTGLPMSALLGTLMKLELTGRVYKQPGQRYVLR
;
A
#
# COMPACT_ATOMS: atom_id res chain seq x y z
N MET A 1 -37.43 32.70 -38.48
CA MET A 1 -36.47 32.62 -37.35
C MET A 1 -36.39 31.15 -36.92
N THR A 2 -35.47 30.44 -37.48
CA THR A 2 -35.25 29.01 -37.16
C THR A 2 -34.19 28.93 -36.08
N GLY A 3 -34.65 28.63 -34.86
CA GLY A 3 -33.73 28.38 -33.72
C GLY A 3 -32.99 27.06 -33.95
N GLN A 4 -31.71 27.14 -34.25
CA GLN A 4 -30.80 26.02 -34.13
C GLN A 4 -30.60 25.70 -32.65
N THR A 5 -31.30 24.69 -32.17
CA THR A 5 -30.96 24.03 -30.91
C THR A 5 -29.68 23.24 -31.16
N SER A 6 -28.53 23.80 -30.77
CA SER A 6 -27.29 23.08 -30.72
C SER A 6 -27.46 21.96 -29.68
N LEU A 7 -27.56 20.71 -30.15
CA LEU A 7 -27.42 19.53 -29.32
C LEU A 7 -25.94 19.49 -28.87
N PHE A 8 -25.67 20.03 -27.70
CA PHE A 8 -24.43 19.72 -27.00
C PHE A 8 -24.51 18.25 -26.64
N LEU A 9 -23.90 17.40 -27.45
CA LEU A 9 -23.56 16.06 -26.99
C LEU A 9 -22.59 16.24 -25.84
N PRO A 10 -22.82 15.58 -24.69
CA PRO A 10 -21.86 15.62 -23.59
C PRO A 10 -20.50 15.16 -24.13
N GLU A 11 -19.46 15.90 -23.77
CA GLU A 11 -18.10 15.47 -24.09
C GLU A 11 -17.90 14.04 -23.57
N PRO A 12 -17.26 13.14 -24.34
CA PRO A 12 -16.99 11.80 -23.87
C PRO A 12 -16.18 11.88 -22.56
N ALA A 13 -16.54 11.04 -21.62
CA ALA A 13 -15.78 10.96 -20.36
C ALA A 13 -14.30 10.62 -20.65
N PRO A 14 -13.34 11.24 -19.95
CA PRO A 14 -11.93 10.93 -20.12
C PRO A 14 -11.62 9.46 -19.87
N ASP A 15 -10.44 9.03 -20.36
CA ASP A 15 -9.90 7.71 -20.05
C ASP A 15 -9.95 7.45 -18.51
N PRO A 16 -10.43 6.29 -18.05
CA PRO A 16 -10.51 5.97 -16.62
C PRO A 16 -9.20 6.20 -15.87
N LEU A 17 -8.04 5.93 -16.48
CA LEU A 17 -6.74 6.21 -15.86
C LEU A 17 -6.53 7.71 -15.60
N LEU A 18 -6.94 8.55 -16.55
CA LEU A 18 -6.81 10.01 -16.38
C LEU A 18 -7.73 10.52 -15.27
N CYS A 19 -8.92 9.93 -15.11
CA CYS A 19 -9.80 10.22 -13.99
C CYS A 19 -9.17 9.85 -12.64
N TRP A 20 -8.49 8.72 -12.54
CA TRP A 20 -7.76 8.33 -11.33
C TRP A 20 -6.60 9.27 -11.01
N LEU A 21 -5.83 9.67 -12.02
CA LEU A 21 -4.74 10.64 -11.86
C LEU A 21 -5.28 11.98 -11.39
N TRP A 22 -6.36 12.46 -12.03
CA TRP A 22 -7.06 13.68 -11.64
C TRP A 22 -7.54 13.60 -10.18
N LEU A 23 -8.27 12.54 -9.80
CA LEU A 23 -8.81 12.42 -8.45
C LEU A 23 -7.70 12.34 -7.40
N SER A 24 -6.62 11.62 -7.69
CA SER A 24 -5.44 11.56 -6.83
C SER A 24 -4.81 12.94 -6.61
N GLN A 25 -4.71 13.75 -7.67
CA GLN A 25 -4.13 15.09 -7.58
C GLN A 25 -5.07 16.07 -6.87
N VAL A 26 -6.37 15.95 -7.10
CA VAL A 26 -7.42 16.76 -6.45
C VAL A 26 -7.41 16.55 -4.93
N LEU A 27 -7.42 15.30 -4.49
CA LEU A 27 -7.43 14.97 -3.07
C LEU A 27 -6.06 15.15 -2.42
N GLY A 28 -4.99 14.89 -3.16
CA GLY A 28 -3.61 14.91 -2.68
C GLY A 28 -3.24 13.71 -1.81
N PRO A 29 -1.93 13.53 -1.50
CA PRO A 29 -1.43 12.39 -0.75
C PRO A 29 -1.96 12.39 0.69
N ALA A 30 -2.19 11.19 1.24
CA ALA A 30 -2.69 10.96 2.60
C ALA A 30 -4.05 11.64 2.90
N SER A 31 -4.89 11.82 1.90
CA SER A 31 -6.22 12.39 2.08
C SER A 31 -7.15 11.43 2.84
N LEU A 32 -7.86 11.94 3.85
CA LEU A 32 -8.91 11.20 4.57
C LEU A 32 -10.25 11.21 3.82
N HIS A 33 -10.32 11.86 2.67
CA HIS A 33 -11.52 11.94 1.85
C HIS A 33 -11.58 10.85 0.78
N ALA A 34 -10.49 10.14 0.50
CA ALA A 34 -10.44 9.13 -0.55
C ALA A 34 -11.55 8.08 -0.41
N GLY A 35 -11.69 7.48 0.78
CA GLY A 35 -12.75 6.51 1.06
C GLY A 35 -14.15 7.10 0.89
N LYS A 36 -14.39 8.33 1.37
CA LYS A 36 -15.69 9.00 1.25
C LYS A 36 -16.10 9.25 -0.20
N VAL A 37 -15.16 9.66 -1.04
CA VAL A 37 -15.41 9.87 -2.47
C VAL A 37 -15.73 8.55 -3.15
N LEU A 38 -14.96 7.48 -2.87
CA LEU A 38 -15.24 6.16 -3.43
C LEU A 38 -16.56 5.56 -2.93
N ASP A 39 -16.92 5.80 -1.68
CA ASP A 39 -18.22 5.36 -1.12
C ASP A 39 -19.39 6.09 -1.77
N ALA A 40 -19.25 7.38 -2.08
CA ALA A 40 -20.30 8.20 -2.70
C ALA A 40 -20.46 7.92 -4.21
N PHE A 41 -19.35 7.78 -4.93
CA PHE A 41 -19.36 7.74 -6.39
C PHE A 41 -18.97 6.38 -6.99
N GLY A 42 -18.36 5.50 -6.20
CA GLY A 42 -17.96 4.16 -6.65
C GLY A 42 -16.64 4.12 -7.42
N GLY A 43 -16.24 5.20 -8.11
CA GLY A 43 -15.02 5.25 -8.93
C GLY A 43 -14.56 6.68 -9.25
N ALA A 44 -13.41 6.76 -9.91
CA ALA A 44 -12.83 8.06 -10.27
C ALA A 44 -13.55 8.72 -11.45
N GLN A 45 -14.12 7.95 -12.36
CA GLN A 45 -14.85 8.48 -13.50
C GLN A 45 -16.16 9.12 -13.03
N GLU A 46 -16.94 8.45 -12.21
CA GLU A 46 -18.18 8.96 -11.66
C GLU A 46 -17.92 10.19 -10.75
N ALA A 47 -16.79 10.19 -10.01
CA ALA A 47 -16.37 11.35 -9.24
C ALA A 47 -15.99 12.54 -10.15
N TRP A 48 -15.35 12.28 -11.29
CA TRP A 48 -15.03 13.33 -12.28
C TRP A 48 -16.30 13.91 -12.93
N GLU A 49 -17.26 13.07 -13.30
CA GLU A 49 -18.56 13.51 -13.84
C GLU A 49 -19.33 14.38 -12.84
N ALA A 50 -19.24 14.04 -11.55
CA ALA A 50 -19.90 14.77 -10.47
C ALA A 50 -19.06 15.96 -9.89
N ARG A 51 -17.89 16.28 -10.45
CA ARG A 51 -16.89 17.20 -9.88
C ARG A 51 -17.39 18.62 -9.54
N GLU A 52 -18.47 19.05 -10.19
CA GLU A 52 -19.09 20.37 -10.00
C GLU A 52 -20.29 20.35 -9.03
N THR A 53 -20.68 19.17 -8.53
CA THR A 53 -21.84 19.00 -7.67
C THR A 53 -21.53 19.31 -6.20
N GLU A 54 -22.58 19.67 -5.44
CA GLU A 54 -22.46 19.84 -4.01
C GLU A 54 -22.17 18.51 -3.29
N GLU A 55 -22.61 17.38 -3.85
CA GLU A 55 -22.33 16.05 -3.32
C GLU A 55 -20.82 15.74 -3.37
N PHE A 56 -20.16 16.05 -4.49
CA PHE A 56 -18.71 15.91 -4.58
C PHE A 56 -17.98 16.82 -3.60
N ARG A 57 -18.46 18.06 -3.42
CA ARG A 57 -17.90 19.00 -2.44
C ARG A 57 -17.99 18.45 -1.01
N GLN A 58 -19.12 17.84 -0.63
CA GLN A 58 -19.30 17.22 0.69
C GLN A 58 -18.39 16.01 0.91
N ALA A 59 -18.23 15.16 -0.10
CA ALA A 59 -17.38 13.98 -0.02
C ALA A 59 -15.88 14.34 -0.03
N ALA A 60 -15.45 15.20 -0.95
CA ALA A 60 -14.05 15.55 -1.19
C ALA A 60 -13.53 16.69 -0.30
N GLY A 61 -14.43 17.54 0.20
CA GLY A 61 -14.11 18.73 0.99
C GLY A 61 -13.80 19.97 0.14
N ASP A 62 -13.93 21.16 0.73
CA ASP A 62 -13.80 22.45 0.04
C ASP A 62 -12.49 22.66 -0.70
N THR A 63 -11.38 22.20 -0.12
CA THR A 63 -10.06 22.36 -0.74
C THR A 63 -9.94 21.53 -2.02
N ALA A 64 -10.39 20.28 -1.98
CA ALA A 64 -10.38 19.38 -3.13
C ALA A 64 -11.37 19.87 -4.21
N PHE A 65 -12.56 20.33 -3.81
CA PHE A 65 -13.55 20.91 -4.72
C PHE A 65 -13.00 22.11 -5.51
N LYS A 66 -12.28 23.02 -4.82
CA LYS A 66 -11.61 24.13 -5.51
C LYS A 66 -10.51 23.70 -6.48
N ARG A 67 -9.76 22.64 -6.14
CA ARG A 67 -8.74 22.06 -7.04
C ARG A 67 -9.38 21.38 -8.24
N ALA A 68 -10.48 20.67 -8.04
CA ALA A 68 -11.21 20.01 -9.11
C ALA A 68 -11.63 20.98 -10.24
N ALA A 69 -12.03 22.19 -9.87
CA ALA A 69 -12.37 23.25 -10.82
C ALA A 69 -11.17 23.81 -11.62
N GLN A 70 -9.92 23.52 -11.19
CA GLN A 70 -8.70 24.03 -11.80
C GLN A 70 -7.93 22.97 -12.62
N LEU A 71 -8.28 21.70 -12.42
CA LEU A 71 -7.58 20.57 -13.02
C LEU A 71 -8.48 19.85 -14.02
N ASP A 72 -7.95 19.67 -15.22
CA ASP A 72 -8.59 18.85 -16.24
C ASP A 72 -7.92 17.48 -16.28
N ALA A 73 -8.73 16.41 -16.38
CA ALA A 73 -8.24 15.04 -16.48
C ALA A 73 -7.35 14.84 -17.72
N GLU A 74 -7.69 15.44 -18.84
CA GLU A 74 -6.90 15.37 -20.10
C GLU A 74 -5.48 15.92 -19.94
N SER A 75 -5.25 16.82 -18.99
CA SER A 75 -3.91 17.39 -18.72
C SER A 75 -2.90 16.33 -18.25
N PHE A 76 -3.36 15.14 -17.81
CA PHE A 76 -2.50 14.06 -17.33
C PHE A 76 -1.92 13.15 -18.43
N HIS A 77 -2.27 13.33 -19.70
CA HIS A 77 -1.64 12.58 -20.81
C HIS A 77 -0.11 12.70 -20.81
N THR A 78 0.41 13.90 -20.55
CA THR A 78 1.86 14.11 -20.47
C THR A 78 2.49 13.27 -19.35
N LEU A 79 1.84 13.16 -18.19
CA LEU A 79 2.30 12.32 -17.09
C LEU A 79 2.33 10.83 -17.46
N VAL A 80 1.31 10.34 -18.15
CA VAL A 80 1.26 8.96 -18.65
C VAL A 80 2.43 8.69 -19.58
N MET A 81 2.68 9.56 -20.57
CA MET A 81 3.83 9.45 -21.48
C MET A 81 5.17 9.49 -20.74
N GLN A 82 5.31 10.32 -19.71
CA GLN A 82 6.52 10.39 -18.88
C GLN A 82 6.74 9.09 -18.10
N CYS A 83 5.68 8.52 -17.55
CA CYS A 83 5.75 7.23 -16.85
C CYS A 83 6.19 6.11 -17.79
N ASP A 84 5.61 6.04 -19.00
CA ASP A 84 5.99 5.06 -20.01
C ASP A 84 7.46 5.18 -20.41
N ALA A 85 7.93 6.39 -20.66
CA ALA A 85 9.33 6.66 -21.03
C ALA A 85 10.32 6.23 -19.91
N LEU A 86 9.91 6.35 -18.65
CA LEU A 86 10.67 5.95 -17.47
C LEU A 86 10.45 4.48 -17.07
N ARG A 87 9.58 3.74 -17.75
CA ARG A 87 9.13 2.39 -17.38
C ARG A 87 8.54 2.34 -15.97
N VAL A 88 7.82 3.38 -15.59
CA VAL A 88 7.06 3.47 -14.35
C VAL A 88 5.65 2.97 -14.61
N ARG A 89 5.21 1.95 -13.90
CA ARG A 89 3.80 1.54 -13.90
C ARG A 89 2.99 2.49 -13.03
N ILE A 90 1.86 2.93 -13.55
CA ILE A 90 0.84 3.63 -12.79
C ILE A 90 -0.14 2.57 -12.29
N LEU A 91 -0.36 2.53 -10.98
CA LEU A 91 -1.26 1.59 -10.31
C LEU A 91 -2.40 2.39 -9.67
N PRO A 92 -3.48 2.66 -10.39
CA PRO A 92 -4.68 3.24 -9.80
C PRO A 92 -5.36 2.25 -8.85
N PHE A 93 -6.26 2.73 -8.02
CA PHE A 93 -6.96 1.95 -6.99
C PHE A 93 -7.67 0.69 -7.54
N ASP A 94 -8.14 0.73 -8.79
CA ASP A 94 -8.81 -0.39 -9.47
C ASP A 94 -7.87 -1.27 -10.30
N ASP A 95 -6.55 -1.02 -10.28
CA ASP A 95 -5.56 -1.90 -10.95
C ASP A 95 -5.47 -3.24 -10.19
N PRO A 96 -5.40 -4.38 -10.90
CA PRO A 96 -5.25 -5.70 -10.27
C PRO A 96 -4.02 -5.85 -9.37
N ASP A 97 -2.93 -5.13 -9.68
CA ASP A 97 -1.70 -5.14 -8.89
C ASP A 97 -1.69 -4.08 -7.76
N TYR A 98 -2.76 -3.28 -7.63
CA TYR A 98 -2.86 -2.31 -6.53
C TYR A 98 -2.84 -3.03 -5.17
N PRO A 99 -2.06 -2.54 -4.17
CA PRO A 99 -1.93 -3.21 -2.89
C PRO A 99 -3.24 -3.24 -2.10
N LEU A 100 -3.81 -4.45 -1.92
CA LEU A 100 -5.05 -4.64 -1.15
C LEU A 100 -4.94 -4.13 0.30
N ALA A 101 -3.72 -4.11 0.85
CA ALA A 101 -3.46 -3.57 2.18
C ALA A 101 -3.82 -2.08 2.30
N PHE A 102 -3.72 -1.31 1.21
CA PHE A 102 -4.03 0.12 1.22
C PHE A 102 -5.52 0.42 1.16
N SER A 103 -6.33 -0.44 0.58
CA SER A 103 -7.78 -0.24 0.57
C SER A 103 -8.42 -0.27 1.96
N ARG A 104 -7.66 -0.68 2.99
CA ARG A 104 -8.11 -0.84 4.37
C ARG A 104 -7.68 0.30 5.30
N ILE A 105 -6.92 1.27 4.80
CA ILE A 105 -6.48 2.40 5.61
C ILE A 105 -7.29 3.66 5.25
N PRO A 106 -7.61 4.52 6.23
CA PRO A 106 -8.49 5.67 6.00
C PRO A 106 -7.88 6.74 5.09
N ASP A 107 -6.56 6.78 5.00
CA ASP A 107 -5.75 7.71 4.23
C ASP A 107 -5.05 7.00 3.06
N MET A 108 -5.79 6.10 2.38
CA MET A 108 -5.29 5.29 1.28
C MET A 108 -4.82 6.14 0.09
N PRO A 109 -3.73 5.73 -0.59
CA PRO A 109 -3.33 6.32 -1.84
C PRO A 109 -4.31 5.92 -2.96
N LEU A 110 -4.74 6.83 -3.82
CA LEU A 110 -5.60 6.49 -4.96
C LEU A 110 -4.81 6.01 -6.18
N VAL A 111 -3.59 6.48 -6.29
CA VAL A 111 -2.66 6.10 -7.37
C VAL A 111 -1.28 5.89 -6.77
N LEU A 112 -0.59 4.88 -7.23
CA LEU A 112 0.82 4.61 -6.94
C LEU A 112 1.62 4.58 -8.24
N TYR A 113 2.87 5.00 -8.13
CA TYR A 113 3.87 4.89 -9.18
C TYR A 113 4.86 3.80 -8.78
N CYS A 114 5.09 2.82 -9.65
CA CYS A 114 5.87 1.63 -9.35
C CYS A 114 6.97 1.39 -10.39
N THR A 115 8.18 1.07 -9.91
CA THR A 115 9.27 0.47 -10.71
C THR A 115 9.63 -0.89 -10.15
N GLY A 116 10.04 -1.84 -11.00
CA GLY A 116 10.21 -3.25 -10.64
C GLY A 116 8.92 -4.05 -10.83
N ASP A 117 8.73 -5.12 -10.07
CA ASP A 117 7.63 -6.06 -10.24
C ASP A 117 6.55 -5.84 -9.16
N PRO A 118 5.38 -5.29 -9.51
CA PRO A 118 4.32 -4.96 -8.56
C PRO A 118 3.63 -6.18 -7.93
N ARG A 119 3.77 -7.39 -8.48
CA ARG A 119 3.18 -8.60 -7.88
C ARG A 119 3.55 -8.77 -6.41
N TRP A 120 4.74 -8.29 -6.02
CA TRP A 120 5.21 -8.38 -4.63
C TRP A 120 4.41 -7.56 -3.64
N LEU A 121 3.62 -6.58 -4.10
CA LEU A 121 2.80 -5.71 -3.26
C LEU A 121 1.64 -6.44 -2.58
N ASN A 122 1.19 -7.55 -3.17
CA ASN A 122 0.08 -8.35 -2.65
C ASN A 122 0.52 -9.73 -2.10
N GLU A 123 1.82 -10.03 -2.13
CA GLU A 123 2.33 -11.26 -1.55
C GLU A 123 2.25 -11.22 -0.01
N PRO A 124 1.85 -12.33 0.63
CA PRO A 124 1.76 -12.39 2.08
C PRO A 124 3.13 -12.39 2.78
N GLY A 125 3.15 -12.03 4.07
CA GLY A 125 4.37 -12.12 4.88
C GLY A 125 5.28 -10.89 4.79
N ALA A 126 4.76 -9.73 4.40
CA ALA A 126 5.52 -8.49 4.40
C ALA A 126 5.84 -8.03 5.83
N VAL A 127 7.11 -7.68 6.08
CA VAL A 127 7.61 -7.20 7.38
C VAL A 127 8.28 -5.84 7.20
N GLY A 128 7.75 -4.83 7.89
CA GLY A 128 8.36 -3.50 7.94
C GLY A 128 9.60 -3.52 8.83
N ILE A 129 10.79 -3.23 8.29
CA ILE A 129 12.00 -3.00 9.10
C ILE A 129 12.32 -1.52 9.08
N VAL A 130 12.24 -0.89 10.23
CA VAL A 130 12.41 0.57 10.37
C VAL A 130 13.31 0.92 11.54
N GLY A 131 13.89 2.13 11.49
CA GLY A 131 14.70 2.57 12.61
C GLY A 131 15.57 3.80 12.34
N SER A 132 16.62 3.95 13.13
CA SER A 132 17.54 5.09 13.11
C SER A 132 18.23 5.23 11.74
N ARG A 133 18.33 6.48 11.25
CA ARG A 133 19.20 6.83 10.10
C ARG A 133 20.68 6.84 10.45
N LYS A 134 21.01 6.88 11.75
CA LYS A 134 22.38 6.80 12.29
C LYS A 134 22.42 5.69 13.34
N PRO A 135 22.33 4.42 12.91
CA PRO A 135 22.34 3.28 13.82
C PRO A 135 23.71 3.05 14.44
N THR A 136 23.72 2.27 15.51
CA THR A 136 24.95 1.67 16.05
C THR A 136 25.32 0.43 15.22
N GLU A 137 26.54 -0.08 15.43
CA GLU A 137 26.94 -1.37 14.84
C GLU A 137 26.03 -2.52 15.29
N TYR A 138 25.60 -2.50 16.58
CA TYR A 138 24.59 -3.44 17.10
C TYR A 138 23.29 -3.40 16.26
N GLY A 139 22.76 -2.21 16.01
CA GLY A 139 21.53 -2.05 15.21
C GLY A 139 21.70 -2.54 13.78
N LEU A 140 22.87 -2.25 13.14
CA LEU A 140 23.16 -2.73 11.80
C LEU A 140 23.23 -4.25 11.73
N ASN A 141 23.91 -4.89 12.69
CA ASN A 141 24.02 -6.34 12.77
C ASN A 141 22.65 -6.98 13.04
N ALA A 142 21.87 -6.45 14.00
CA ALA A 142 20.53 -6.94 14.27
C ALA A 142 19.60 -6.85 13.06
N ALA A 143 19.64 -5.73 12.30
CA ALA A 143 18.84 -5.58 11.09
C ALA A 143 19.29 -6.55 9.98
N ALA A 144 20.59 -6.77 9.83
CA ALA A 144 21.14 -7.69 8.84
C ALA A 144 20.79 -9.14 9.16
N ASP A 145 20.95 -9.57 10.41
CA ASP A 145 20.71 -10.95 10.83
C ASP A 145 19.22 -11.26 10.82
N ILE A 146 18.41 -10.45 11.50
CA ILE A 146 16.95 -10.67 11.56
C ILE A 146 16.34 -10.51 10.18
N GLY A 147 16.66 -9.44 9.44
CA GLY A 147 16.14 -9.21 8.10
C GLY A 147 16.55 -10.29 7.11
N GLY A 148 17.79 -10.77 7.19
CA GLY A 148 18.32 -11.86 6.34
C GLY A 148 17.60 -13.18 6.60
N GLU A 149 17.40 -13.57 7.87
CA GLU A 149 16.67 -14.77 8.20
C GLU A 149 15.18 -14.69 7.86
N LEU A 150 14.54 -13.53 8.08
CA LEU A 150 13.16 -13.30 7.64
C LEU A 150 13.03 -13.49 6.12
N ALA A 151 13.90 -12.86 5.35
CA ALA A 151 13.87 -12.94 3.89
C ALA A 151 14.09 -14.36 3.37
N LYS A 152 15.07 -15.11 3.90
CA LYS A 152 15.31 -16.53 3.56
C LYS A 152 14.09 -17.42 3.83
N ASN A 153 13.28 -17.07 4.81
CA ASN A 153 12.09 -17.83 5.18
C ASN A 153 10.81 -17.29 4.50
N GLY A 154 10.97 -16.48 3.45
CA GLY A 154 9.88 -16.06 2.58
C GLY A 154 9.18 -14.76 3.02
N ALA A 155 9.68 -14.05 4.04
CA ALA A 155 9.18 -12.72 4.36
C ALA A 155 9.66 -11.70 3.32
N ILE A 156 8.79 -10.75 2.98
CA ILE A 156 9.13 -9.62 2.12
C ILE A 156 9.46 -8.42 3.01
N ILE A 157 10.70 -7.94 2.93
CA ILE A 157 11.11 -6.77 3.70
C ILE A 157 10.54 -5.50 3.07
N VAL A 158 9.81 -4.72 3.86
CA VAL A 158 9.26 -3.42 3.46
C VAL A 158 9.97 -2.32 4.24
N SER A 159 10.49 -1.31 3.57
CA SER A 159 11.10 -0.17 4.25
C SER A 159 11.14 1.08 3.37
N GLY A 160 11.74 2.15 3.88
CA GLY A 160 11.69 3.48 3.26
C GLY A 160 12.92 3.87 2.44
N LEU A 161 13.87 2.98 2.24
CA LEU A 161 15.14 3.22 1.56
C LEU A 161 15.97 4.41 2.15
N ALA A 162 15.66 4.82 3.38
CA ALA A 162 16.45 5.84 4.09
C ALA A 162 17.83 5.30 4.49
N ASP A 163 18.73 6.20 4.87
CA ASP A 163 20.01 5.78 5.46
C ASP A 163 19.79 4.93 6.72
N GLY A 164 20.77 4.12 7.08
CA GLY A 164 20.78 3.33 8.30
C GLY A 164 19.95 2.06 8.20
N LEU A 165 18.98 1.90 9.09
CA LEU A 165 18.30 0.62 9.28
C LEU A 165 17.33 0.24 8.16
N ASP A 166 16.71 1.21 7.50
CA ASP A 166 15.90 0.96 6.30
C ASP A 166 16.75 0.29 5.22
N SER A 167 17.91 0.90 4.90
CA SER A 167 18.84 0.34 3.92
C SER A 167 19.46 -0.97 4.36
N ALA A 168 19.69 -1.18 5.67
CA ALA A 168 20.21 -2.44 6.19
C ALA A 168 19.22 -3.58 5.98
N GLY A 169 17.92 -3.34 6.24
CA GLY A 169 16.86 -4.30 5.97
C GLY A 169 16.77 -4.69 4.49
N HIS A 170 16.80 -3.71 3.59
CA HIS A 170 16.80 -3.97 2.15
C HIS A 170 18.05 -4.76 1.70
N ARG A 171 19.25 -4.38 2.17
CA ARG A 171 20.49 -5.09 1.87
C ARG A 171 20.45 -6.54 2.36
N ALA A 172 19.84 -6.78 3.52
CA ALA A 172 19.70 -8.14 4.05
C ALA A 172 18.87 -9.02 3.12
N ALA A 173 17.76 -8.52 2.56
CA ALA A 173 16.95 -9.24 1.58
C ALA A 173 17.72 -9.44 0.25
N VAL A 174 18.28 -8.37 -0.31
CA VAL A 174 19.01 -8.41 -1.60
C VAL A 174 20.22 -9.35 -1.55
N LYS A 175 20.99 -9.34 -0.44
CA LYS A 175 22.13 -10.25 -0.23
C LYS A 175 21.73 -11.72 -0.27
N ASN A 176 20.51 -12.04 0.13
CA ASN A 176 19.95 -13.39 0.14
C ASN A 176 19.12 -13.71 -1.12
N ASP A 177 19.22 -12.87 -2.16
CA ASP A 177 18.49 -13.01 -3.42
C ASP A 177 16.96 -13.02 -3.26
N CYS A 178 16.45 -12.33 -2.22
CA CYS A 178 15.04 -12.25 -1.86
C CYS A 178 14.41 -10.92 -2.26
N PRO A 179 13.09 -10.90 -2.54
CA PRO A 179 12.37 -9.67 -2.87
C PRO A 179 12.28 -8.73 -1.67
N THR A 180 12.21 -7.43 -1.97
CA THR A 180 11.97 -6.39 -0.98
C THR A 180 11.26 -5.21 -1.62
N ILE A 181 10.46 -4.48 -0.85
CA ILE A 181 9.65 -3.36 -1.31
C ILE A 181 10.16 -2.07 -0.67
N ALA A 182 10.62 -1.14 -1.51
CA ALA A 182 10.97 0.19 -1.06
C ALA A 182 9.80 1.15 -1.28
N VAL A 183 9.37 1.82 -0.22
CA VAL A 183 8.34 2.85 -0.28
C VAL A 183 9.04 4.20 -0.25
N MET A 184 8.86 5.03 -1.27
CA MET A 184 9.55 6.32 -1.38
C MET A 184 8.67 7.46 -0.85
N GLY A 185 9.31 8.45 -0.21
CA GLY A 185 8.67 9.71 0.17
C GLY A 185 9.07 10.86 -0.76
N VAL A 186 9.56 10.55 -1.95
CA VAL A 186 9.96 11.49 -3.00
C VAL A 186 9.40 11.01 -4.34
N PRO A 187 9.39 11.85 -5.40
CA PRO A 187 8.98 11.44 -6.73
C PRO A 187 9.66 10.15 -7.19
N ILE A 188 8.92 9.30 -7.90
CA ILE A 188 9.34 7.95 -8.27
C ILE A 188 10.63 7.93 -9.13
N ASP A 189 10.89 8.97 -9.89
CA ASP A 189 12.11 9.15 -10.70
C ASP A 189 13.34 9.52 -9.88
N ARG A 190 13.18 9.87 -8.59
CA ARG A 190 14.27 10.31 -7.71
C ARG A 190 14.64 9.24 -6.69
N THR A 191 15.91 9.20 -6.33
CA THR A 191 16.40 8.38 -5.22
C THR A 191 16.83 9.29 -4.07
N TYR A 192 16.26 9.08 -2.89
CA TYR A 192 16.68 9.78 -1.70
C TYR A 192 16.90 8.81 -0.53
N PRO A 193 18.06 8.84 0.10
CA PRO A 193 19.26 9.60 -0.29
C PRO A 193 19.92 9.06 -1.57
N ALA A 194 20.61 9.91 -2.33
CA ALA A 194 21.24 9.54 -3.59
C ALA A 194 22.29 8.41 -3.43
N ALA A 195 22.91 8.31 -2.25
CA ALA A 195 23.84 7.22 -1.92
C ALA A 195 23.24 5.82 -2.02
N ASN A 196 21.92 5.69 -1.94
CA ASN A 196 21.20 4.41 -2.04
C ASN A 196 20.76 4.06 -3.48
N ALA A 197 21.23 4.81 -4.52
CA ALA A 197 20.83 4.55 -5.91
C ALA A 197 21.18 3.12 -6.39
N ALA A 198 22.38 2.62 -6.05
CA ALA A 198 22.76 1.26 -6.40
C ALA A 198 21.89 0.19 -5.69
N LEU A 199 21.51 0.44 -4.43
CA LEU A 199 20.61 -0.43 -3.69
C LEU A 199 19.20 -0.40 -4.31
N ARG A 200 18.71 0.77 -4.69
CA ARG A 200 17.42 0.91 -5.38
C ARG A 200 17.38 0.05 -6.65
N GLN A 201 18.40 0.12 -7.50
CA GLN A 201 18.46 -0.71 -8.71
C GLN A 201 18.43 -2.22 -8.41
N GLN A 202 19.05 -2.65 -7.31
CA GLN A 202 18.97 -4.05 -6.88
C GLN A 202 17.58 -4.44 -6.41
N ILE A 203 16.89 -3.54 -5.68
CA ILE A 203 15.51 -3.72 -5.25
C ILE A 203 14.58 -3.85 -6.47
N GLU A 204 14.70 -2.97 -7.46
CA GLU A 204 13.89 -2.98 -8.69
C GLU A 204 14.04 -4.27 -9.50
N ARG A 205 15.20 -4.94 -9.42
CA ARG A 205 15.43 -6.22 -10.11
C ARG A 205 14.78 -7.42 -9.43
N LYS A 206 14.55 -7.37 -8.12
CA LYS A 206 14.08 -8.50 -7.30
C LYS A 206 12.73 -8.29 -6.66
N GLY A 207 12.36 -7.04 -6.45
CA GLY A 207 11.13 -6.59 -5.82
C GLY A 207 10.55 -5.40 -6.56
N CYS A 208 10.15 -4.36 -5.82
CA CYS A 208 9.67 -3.12 -6.41
C CYS A 208 9.96 -1.90 -5.53
N VAL A 209 9.87 -0.75 -6.16
CA VAL A 209 9.92 0.56 -5.53
C VAL A 209 8.63 1.28 -5.84
N ILE A 210 7.95 1.82 -4.83
CA ILE A 210 6.70 2.55 -5.00
C ILE A 210 6.77 3.96 -4.42
N SER A 211 5.99 4.86 -5.00
CA SER A 211 5.77 6.22 -4.49
C SER A 211 4.34 6.68 -4.78
N GLU A 212 3.78 7.57 -3.94
CA GLU A 212 2.57 8.34 -4.24
C GLU A 212 2.85 9.56 -5.12
N TYR A 213 4.14 9.91 -5.27
CA TYR A 213 4.54 11.11 -5.99
C TYR A 213 4.94 10.76 -7.42
N PRO A 214 4.28 11.36 -8.44
CA PRO A 214 4.60 11.12 -9.84
C PRO A 214 6.02 11.58 -10.20
N PRO A 215 6.58 11.08 -11.31
CA PRO A 215 7.86 11.57 -11.80
C PRO A 215 7.80 13.07 -12.10
N TYR A 216 8.94 13.73 -11.98
CA TYR A 216 9.15 15.17 -12.22
C TYR A 216 8.33 16.11 -11.33
N SER A 217 7.55 15.59 -10.37
CA SER A 217 6.85 16.45 -9.43
C SER A 217 7.81 17.20 -8.53
N GLU A 218 7.36 18.36 -8.04
CA GLU A 218 8.15 19.15 -7.12
C GLU A 218 8.28 18.44 -5.76
N TYR A 219 9.38 18.68 -5.07
CA TYR A 219 9.59 18.19 -3.72
C TYR A 219 8.70 18.95 -2.73
N VAL A 220 7.81 18.24 -2.07
CA VAL A 220 6.83 18.82 -1.13
C VAL A 220 7.34 19.01 0.31
N GLY A 221 8.65 18.87 0.55
CA GLY A 221 9.26 19.10 1.85
C GLY A 221 9.35 17.86 2.75
N PRO A 222 9.90 17.98 3.97
CA PRO A 222 10.20 16.82 4.82
C PRO A 222 8.97 16.07 5.33
N ASN A 223 7.78 16.66 5.31
CA ASN A 223 6.54 16.01 5.73
C ASN A 223 6.17 14.80 4.84
N CYS A 224 6.62 14.76 3.59
CA CYS A 224 6.37 13.63 2.69
C CYS A 224 6.94 12.31 3.24
N PHE A 225 8.06 12.34 3.98
CA PHE A 225 8.61 11.15 4.62
C PHE A 225 7.74 10.63 5.77
N LEU A 226 7.14 11.54 6.55
CA LEU A 226 6.22 11.17 7.62
C LEU A 226 4.90 10.62 7.06
N GLN A 227 4.39 11.25 6.00
CA GLN A 227 3.19 10.76 5.29
C GLN A 227 3.43 9.38 4.65
N ARG A 228 4.59 9.18 4.00
CA ARG A 228 4.97 7.91 3.40
C ARG A 228 5.01 6.77 4.43
N ASN A 229 5.41 7.03 5.68
CA ASN A 229 5.57 6.00 6.71
C ASN A 229 4.28 5.22 6.99
N ARG A 230 3.10 5.81 6.72
CA ARG A 230 1.82 5.11 6.77
C ARG A 230 1.75 3.94 5.77
N LEU A 231 2.33 4.11 4.59
CA LEU A 231 2.34 3.07 3.56
C LEU A 231 3.25 1.91 3.94
N ILE A 232 4.38 2.17 4.59
CA ILE A 232 5.24 1.11 5.14
C ILE A 232 4.45 0.29 6.16
N ALA A 233 3.80 0.97 7.12
CA ALA A 233 2.99 0.32 8.15
C ALA A 233 1.82 -0.47 7.55
N ALA A 234 1.13 0.08 6.55
CA ALA A 234 -0.04 -0.54 5.94
C ALA A 234 0.30 -1.81 5.15
N LEU A 235 1.40 -1.80 4.36
CA LEU A 235 1.88 -2.97 3.63
C LEU A 235 2.36 -4.09 4.55
N SER A 236 2.81 -3.75 5.76
CA SER A 236 3.42 -4.70 6.66
C SER A 236 2.39 -5.51 7.44
N SER A 237 2.58 -6.82 7.54
CA SER A 237 1.87 -7.69 8.48
C SER A 237 2.35 -7.47 9.91
N ALA A 238 3.59 -7.02 10.08
CA ALA A 238 4.20 -6.62 11.35
C ALA A 238 5.29 -5.57 11.10
N VAL A 239 5.56 -4.70 12.07
CA VAL A 239 6.62 -3.70 12.01
C VAL A 239 7.68 -4.01 13.05
N LEU A 240 8.93 -4.19 12.62
CA LEU A 240 10.11 -4.34 13.47
C LEU A 240 10.84 -3.00 13.58
N VAL A 241 10.97 -2.49 14.80
CA VAL A 241 11.79 -1.34 15.14
C VAL A 241 13.11 -1.84 15.73
N VAL A 242 14.22 -1.64 14.99
CA VAL A 242 15.52 -2.16 15.40
C VAL A 242 16.22 -1.24 16.39
N GLU A 243 16.32 0.04 16.07
CA GLU A 243 16.77 1.11 16.97
C GLU A 243 15.97 2.38 16.67
N ALA A 244 15.58 3.10 17.70
CA ALA A 244 14.94 4.40 17.55
C ALA A 244 15.21 5.26 18.80
N ARG A 245 15.42 6.56 18.59
CA ARG A 245 15.35 7.53 19.67
C ARG A 245 13.91 7.77 20.05
N GLU A 246 13.66 8.20 21.28
CA GLU A 246 12.31 8.48 21.79
C GLU A 246 11.53 9.47 20.90
N LYS A 247 12.20 10.52 20.44
CA LYS A 247 11.66 11.49 19.49
C LYS A 247 12.31 11.30 18.13
N SER A 248 11.81 10.38 17.33
CA SER A 248 12.33 10.12 15.96
C SER A 248 11.19 9.94 14.95
N GLY A 249 11.49 10.14 13.67
CA GLY A 249 10.55 9.88 12.58
C GLY A 249 10.06 8.42 12.51
N THR A 250 10.81 7.48 13.06
CA THR A 250 10.43 6.07 13.18
C THR A 250 9.16 5.89 14.00
N MET A 251 8.93 6.75 15.00
CA MET A 251 7.74 6.68 15.84
C MET A 251 6.46 6.99 15.07
N SER A 252 6.52 7.71 13.93
CA SER A 252 5.34 7.88 13.07
C SER A 252 4.95 6.57 12.40
N THR A 253 5.90 5.73 12.00
CA THR A 253 5.61 4.37 11.48
C THR A 253 4.96 3.50 12.54
N VAL A 254 5.44 3.56 13.78
CA VAL A 254 4.82 2.87 14.92
C VAL A 254 3.39 3.32 15.14
N ALA A 255 3.14 4.64 15.18
CA ALA A 255 1.81 5.18 15.38
C ALA A 255 0.84 4.75 14.25
N HIS A 256 1.30 4.71 13.00
CA HIS A 256 0.51 4.18 11.90
C HIS A 256 0.26 2.67 12.00
N ALA A 257 1.26 1.89 12.43
CA ALA A 257 1.11 0.46 12.65
C ALA A 257 0.03 0.18 13.71
N GLU A 258 0.08 0.89 14.84
CA GLU A 258 -0.93 0.80 15.90
C GLU A 258 -2.33 1.18 15.38
N ARG A 259 -2.44 2.29 14.65
CA ARG A 259 -3.70 2.76 14.06
C ARG A 259 -4.32 1.74 13.10
N TYR A 260 -3.49 1.01 12.35
CA TYR A 260 -3.93 0.01 11.37
C TYR A 260 -4.01 -1.42 11.97
N GLY A 261 -3.84 -1.56 13.29
CA GLY A 261 -3.89 -2.86 13.96
C GLY A 261 -2.72 -3.79 13.58
N ARG A 262 -1.59 -3.23 13.16
CA ARG A 262 -0.39 -4.00 12.84
C ARG A 262 0.46 -4.19 14.10
N PRO A 263 0.83 -5.43 14.46
CA PRO A 263 1.67 -5.67 15.62
C PRO A 263 3.06 -5.03 15.45
N VAL A 264 3.53 -4.40 16.51
CA VAL A 264 4.85 -3.79 16.58
C VAL A 264 5.78 -4.67 17.39
N TYR A 265 6.98 -4.85 16.89
CA TYR A 265 8.07 -5.56 17.52
C TYR A 265 9.27 -4.62 17.68
N ALA A 266 10.05 -4.78 18.73
CA ALA A 266 11.20 -3.95 18.99
C ALA A 266 12.39 -4.79 19.46
N VAL A 267 13.57 -4.46 18.94
CA VAL A 267 14.83 -5.05 19.43
C VAL A 267 15.21 -4.34 20.72
N PRO A 268 15.39 -5.05 21.85
CA PRO A 268 15.90 -4.47 23.09
C PRO A 268 17.32 -3.95 22.89
N GLY A 269 17.67 -2.88 23.55
CA GLY A 269 19.02 -2.34 23.47
C GLY A 269 19.53 -1.82 24.80
N SER A 270 20.77 -1.32 24.81
CA SER A 270 21.40 -0.79 26.01
C SER A 270 20.61 0.40 26.56
N ILE A 271 20.35 0.39 27.85
CA ILE A 271 19.72 1.52 28.58
C ILE A 271 20.56 2.79 28.54
N TYR A 272 21.87 2.67 28.23
CA TYR A 272 22.79 3.80 28.09
C TYR A 272 22.87 4.34 26.66
N SER A 273 22.24 3.65 25.71
CA SER A 273 22.24 4.10 24.30
C SER A 273 21.02 4.99 23.99
N PRO A 274 21.21 6.22 23.56
CA PRO A 274 20.12 7.08 23.12
C PRO A 274 19.33 6.47 21.93
N ASN A 275 19.98 5.64 21.11
CA ASN A 275 19.36 4.97 19.98
C ASN A 275 18.41 3.84 20.39
N SER A 276 18.53 3.35 21.61
CA SER A 276 17.64 2.31 22.17
C SER A 276 16.53 2.89 23.05
N ALA A 277 16.56 4.20 23.34
CA ALA A 277 15.58 4.80 24.26
C ALA A 277 14.14 4.65 23.76
N GLY A 278 13.92 4.79 22.45
CA GLY A 278 12.59 4.62 21.84
C GLY A 278 12.13 3.17 21.82
N THR A 279 13.00 2.22 21.42
CA THR A 279 12.63 0.78 21.42
C THR A 279 12.38 0.28 22.83
N ASN A 280 13.24 0.61 23.81
CA ASN A 280 13.04 0.26 25.20
C ASN A 280 11.78 0.92 25.78
N GLY A 281 11.45 2.15 25.38
CA GLY A 281 10.20 2.81 25.75
C GLY A 281 8.97 2.06 25.23
N LEU A 282 8.96 1.66 23.96
CA LEU A 282 7.88 0.87 23.37
C LEU A 282 7.67 -0.47 24.11
N LEU A 283 8.77 -1.13 24.48
CA LEU A 283 8.72 -2.39 25.25
C LEU A 283 8.18 -2.16 26.66
N ARG A 284 8.69 -1.15 27.38
CA ARG A 284 8.26 -0.80 28.73
C ARG A 284 6.76 -0.47 28.78
N ASP A 285 6.28 0.26 27.77
CA ASP A 285 4.89 0.75 27.71
C ASP A 285 3.94 -0.32 27.12
N GLY A 286 4.42 -1.53 26.81
CA GLY A 286 3.63 -2.63 26.24
C GLY A 286 3.14 -2.37 24.80
N ARG A 287 3.71 -1.39 24.11
CA ARG A 287 3.36 -1.00 22.73
C ARG A 287 4.09 -1.83 21.69
N ALA A 288 5.14 -2.53 22.06
CA ALA A 288 5.85 -3.47 21.21
C ALA A 288 6.16 -4.77 21.97
N ARG A 289 6.29 -5.87 21.21
CA ARG A 289 6.81 -7.14 21.71
C ARG A 289 8.32 -7.20 21.52
N ALA A 290 9.05 -7.73 22.48
CA ALA A 290 10.49 -7.88 22.37
C ALA A 290 10.86 -8.94 21.32
N VAL A 291 11.92 -8.67 20.56
CA VAL A 291 12.52 -9.59 19.59
C VAL A 291 13.98 -9.78 19.93
N ALA A 292 14.37 -11.02 20.22
CA ALA A 292 15.75 -11.43 20.43
C ALA A 292 16.39 -12.04 19.15
N GLY A 293 15.58 -12.39 18.16
CA GLY A 293 16.03 -12.94 16.88
C GLY A 293 14.89 -13.12 15.89
N ALA A 294 15.19 -13.54 14.67
CA ALA A 294 14.19 -13.73 13.62
C ALA A 294 13.10 -14.76 13.98
N ALA A 295 13.44 -15.76 14.79
CA ALA A 295 12.53 -16.82 15.20
C ALA A 295 11.24 -16.28 15.86
N ASP A 296 11.37 -15.20 16.66
CA ASP A 296 10.22 -14.59 17.33
C ASP A 296 9.20 -14.01 16.35
N LEU A 297 9.68 -13.37 15.29
CA LEU A 297 8.84 -12.82 14.21
C LEU A 297 8.31 -13.91 13.28
N LEU A 298 9.13 -14.88 12.91
CA LEU A 298 8.72 -15.99 12.05
C LEU A 298 7.57 -16.77 12.70
N ALA A 299 7.69 -17.09 13.99
CA ALA A 299 6.64 -17.76 14.75
C ALA A 299 5.34 -16.92 14.80
N ALA A 300 5.47 -15.62 15.06
CA ALA A 300 4.33 -14.72 15.17
C ALA A 300 3.60 -14.50 13.84
N LEU A 301 4.32 -14.60 12.71
CA LEU A 301 3.78 -14.45 11.36
C LEU A 301 3.32 -15.78 10.74
N GLY A 302 3.50 -16.90 11.44
CA GLY A 302 3.23 -18.22 10.89
C GLY A 302 4.15 -18.59 9.72
N LEU A 303 5.28 -17.90 9.58
CA LEU A 303 6.31 -18.20 8.61
C LEU A 303 7.25 -19.23 9.25
N HIS A 304 7.00 -20.48 8.96
CA HIS A 304 7.89 -21.54 9.43
C HIS A 304 9.11 -21.65 8.51
N THR A 305 10.27 -21.87 9.13
CA THR A 305 11.49 -22.20 8.40
C THR A 305 11.15 -23.19 7.26
N ARG A 306 11.60 -22.89 6.06
CA ARG A 306 11.48 -23.73 4.86
C ARG A 306 12.35 -24.99 4.98
N GLN A 307 12.33 -25.67 6.14
CA GLN A 307 12.77 -27.04 6.25
C GLN A 307 11.60 -27.91 5.85
N ALA A 308 11.78 -28.57 4.69
CA ALA A 308 10.99 -29.66 4.15
C ALA A 308 9.51 -29.65 4.58
N ALA A 309 8.64 -29.29 3.68
CA ALA A 309 7.21 -29.40 3.89
C ALA A 309 6.85 -30.72 4.58
N PRO A 310 6.22 -30.69 5.76
CA PRO A 310 5.33 -31.76 6.11
C PRO A 310 4.09 -31.57 5.25
N ALA A 311 3.78 -32.58 4.46
CA ALA A 311 2.54 -32.67 3.72
C ALA A 311 1.32 -32.36 4.60
N ALA A 312 0.30 -31.76 3.96
CA ALA A 312 -1.04 -31.49 4.46
C ALA A 312 -1.25 -30.19 5.22
N ALA A 313 -1.13 -29.04 4.51
CA ALA A 313 -2.15 -28.03 4.69
C ALA A 313 -3.51 -28.70 4.39
N LYS A 314 -4.44 -28.67 5.33
CA LYS A 314 -5.82 -29.10 5.11
C LYS A 314 -6.27 -28.44 3.81
N GLN A 315 -6.56 -29.27 2.78
CA GLN A 315 -7.16 -28.76 1.56
C GLN A 315 -8.36 -27.91 1.96
N PRO A 316 -8.47 -26.67 1.49
CA PRO A 316 -9.64 -25.86 1.76
C PRO A 316 -10.86 -26.68 1.33
N ALA A 317 -11.87 -26.73 2.17
CA ALA A 317 -13.11 -27.46 1.89
C ALA A 317 -13.57 -27.17 0.46
N PRO A 318 -14.03 -28.18 -0.29
CA PRO A 318 -14.45 -27.98 -1.66
C PRO A 318 -15.51 -26.89 -1.71
N LEU A 319 -15.33 -25.94 -2.63
CA LEU A 319 -16.29 -24.85 -2.83
C LEU A 319 -17.66 -25.38 -3.17
N SER A 320 -18.69 -24.86 -2.54
CA SER A 320 -20.07 -25.08 -2.95
C SER A 320 -20.31 -24.52 -4.37
N ASP A 321 -21.35 -24.97 -5.04
CA ASP A 321 -21.69 -24.47 -6.38
C ASP A 321 -21.99 -22.95 -6.35
N THR A 322 -22.60 -22.47 -5.27
CA THR A 322 -22.85 -21.04 -5.06
C THR A 322 -21.56 -20.26 -4.92
N GLU A 323 -20.60 -20.75 -4.13
CA GLU A 323 -19.29 -20.11 -3.98
C GLU A 323 -18.50 -20.08 -5.30
N ARG A 324 -18.55 -21.17 -6.08
CA ARG A 324 -17.93 -21.20 -7.43
C ARG A 324 -18.56 -20.19 -8.38
N ARG A 325 -19.87 -20.04 -8.37
CA ARG A 325 -20.59 -19.06 -9.21
C ARG A 325 -20.22 -17.63 -8.84
N VAL A 326 -20.13 -17.31 -7.54
CA VAL A 326 -19.75 -15.98 -7.07
C VAL A 326 -18.31 -15.67 -7.46
N LEU A 327 -17.36 -16.59 -7.24
CA LEU A 327 -15.95 -16.41 -7.64
C LEU A 327 -15.79 -16.25 -9.16
N ALA A 328 -16.55 -16.99 -9.96
CA ALA A 328 -16.54 -16.85 -11.42
C ALA A 328 -17.10 -15.51 -11.92
N GLY A 329 -17.97 -14.87 -11.12
CA GLY A 329 -18.51 -13.55 -11.40
C GLY A 329 -17.55 -12.39 -11.05
N ILE A 330 -16.51 -12.67 -10.27
CA ILE A 330 -15.51 -11.67 -9.88
C ILE A 330 -14.34 -11.78 -10.85
N GLY A 331 -14.22 -10.81 -11.73
CA GLY A 331 -13.13 -10.70 -12.70
C GLY A 331 -11.84 -10.13 -12.08
N PRO A 332 -10.85 -9.80 -12.94
CA PRO A 332 -9.61 -9.15 -12.51
C PRO A 332 -9.81 -7.70 -12.02
N LYS A 333 -10.94 -7.09 -12.31
CA LYS A 333 -11.32 -5.76 -11.83
C LYS A 333 -12.32 -5.87 -10.67
N PRO A 334 -12.34 -4.87 -9.75
CA PRO A 334 -13.32 -4.81 -8.68
C PRO A 334 -14.76 -4.79 -9.21
N VAL A 335 -15.61 -5.67 -8.70
CA VAL A 335 -17.00 -5.85 -9.14
C VAL A 335 -17.96 -5.45 -8.02
N GLY A 336 -18.97 -4.66 -8.33
CA GLY A 336 -20.01 -4.22 -7.39
C GLY A 336 -21.00 -5.34 -7.04
N ILE A 337 -21.69 -5.20 -5.89
CA ILE A 337 -22.68 -6.19 -5.43
C ILE A 337 -23.82 -6.34 -6.44
N GLU A 338 -24.32 -5.25 -7.00
CA GLU A 338 -25.43 -5.27 -7.96
C GLU A 338 -25.04 -6.03 -9.25
N GLU A 339 -23.82 -5.78 -9.74
CA GLU A 339 -23.24 -6.47 -10.89
C GLU A 339 -23.11 -7.97 -10.64
N LEU A 340 -22.68 -8.34 -9.43
CA LEU A 340 -22.61 -9.74 -8.99
C LEU A 340 -24.00 -10.38 -8.87
N CYS A 341 -25.01 -9.66 -8.41
CA CYS A 341 -26.38 -10.16 -8.41
C CYS A 341 -26.86 -10.50 -9.83
N VAL A 342 -26.60 -9.61 -10.78
CA VAL A 342 -26.99 -9.80 -12.19
C VAL A 342 -26.21 -10.98 -12.81
N SER A 343 -24.90 -10.99 -12.67
CA SER A 343 -24.03 -12.01 -13.31
C SER A 343 -24.20 -13.40 -12.70
N THR A 344 -24.47 -13.50 -11.38
CA THR A 344 -24.66 -14.78 -10.70
C THR A 344 -26.10 -15.25 -10.66
N GLY A 345 -27.09 -14.35 -10.86
CA GLY A 345 -28.51 -14.65 -10.70
C GLY A 345 -28.91 -15.00 -9.26
N LEU A 346 -28.08 -14.64 -8.26
CA LEU A 346 -28.37 -14.88 -6.85
C LEU A 346 -29.15 -13.72 -6.25
N PRO A 347 -30.11 -13.98 -5.36
CA PRO A 347 -30.75 -12.91 -4.60
C PRO A 347 -29.71 -12.26 -3.67
N MET A 348 -29.87 -10.96 -3.43
CA MET A 348 -28.93 -10.13 -2.64
C MET A 348 -28.55 -10.76 -1.29
N SER A 349 -29.52 -11.33 -0.56
CA SER A 349 -29.26 -11.94 0.75
C SER A 349 -28.35 -13.18 0.67
N ALA A 350 -28.52 -14.01 -0.34
CA ALA A 350 -27.70 -15.20 -0.56
C ALA A 350 -26.29 -14.82 -1.05
N LEU A 351 -26.19 -13.79 -1.90
CA LEU A 351 -24.94 -13.26 -2.38
C LEU A 351 -24.09 -12.68 -1.22
N LEU A 352 -24.69 -11.84 -0.38
CA LEU A 352 -23.99 -11.24 0.77
C LEU A 352 -23.49 -12.30 1.75
N GLY A 353 -24.29 -13.33 2.07
CA GLY A 353 -23.85 -14.43 2.91
C GLY A 353 -22.68 -15.22 2.31
N THR A 354 -22.69 -15.42 0.99
CA THR A 354 -21.62 -16.12 0.28
C THR A 354 -20.34 -15.27 0.22
N LEU A 355 -20.45 -13.97 -0.06
CA LEU A 355 -19.33 -13.04 -0.08
C LEU A 355 -18.66 -12.94 1.29
N MET A 356 -19.45 -12.84 2.37
CA MET A 356 -18.92 -12.83 3.75
C MET A 356 -18.14 -14.11 4.07
N LYS A 357 -18.62 -15.27 3.66
CA LYS A 357 -17.94 -16.56 3.85
C LYS A 357 -16.64 -16.62 3.02
N LEU A 358 -16.66 -16.15 1.77
CA LEU A 358 -15.50 -16.08 0.92
C LEU A 358 -14.45 -15.07 1.43
N GLU A 359 -14.90 -13.96 2.02
CA GLU A 359 -14.03 -12.98 2.67
C GLU A 359 -13.38 -13.57 3.93
N LEU A 360 -14.14 -14.25 4.80
CA LEU A 360 -13.59 -14.93 5.99
C LEU A 360 -12.60 -16.04 5.64
N THR A 361 -12.76 -16.68 4.47
CA THR A 361 -11.80 -17.68 3.97
C THR A 361 -10.67 -17.08 3.14
N GLY A 362 -10.60 -15.74 3.04
CA GLY A 362 -9.54 -15.01 2.35
C GLY A 362 -9.53 -15.20 0.83
N ARG A 363 -10.64 -15.57 0.21
CA ARG A 363 -10.74 -15.80 -1.25
C ARG A 363 -11.18 -14.56 -2.02
N VAL A 364 -11.87 -13.65 -1.35
CA VAL A 364 -12.26 -12.35 -1.88
C VAL A 364 -11.97 -11.25 -0.87
N TYR A 365 -11.81 -10.03 -1.33
CA TYR A 365 -11.65 -8.86 -0.50
C TYR A 365 -12.69 -7.81 -0.85
N LYS A 366 -13.27 -7.23 0.19
CA LYS A 366 -14.16 -6.07 0.07
C LYS A 366 -13.34 -4.79 0.02
N GLN A 367 -13.59 -3.97 -0.98
CA GLN A 367 -13.02 -2.64 -1.16
C GLN A 367 -14.05 -1.53 -0.85
N PRO A 368 -13.65 -0.27 -0.65
CA PRO A 368 -14.56 0.87 -0.60
C PRO A 368 -15.51 0.90 -1.80
N GLY A 369 -16.73 1.46 -1.62
CA GLY A 369 -17.77 1.41 -2.64
C GLY A 369 -18.43 0.03 -2.80
N GLN A 370 -18.34 -0.85 -1.78
CA GLN A 370 -18.92 -2.20 -1.77
C GLN A 370 -18.53 -3.07 -2.98
N ARG A 371 -17.30 -2.92 -3.44
CA ARG A 371 -16.73 -3.72 -4.53
C ARG A 371 -15.92 -4.89 -3.98
N TYR A 372 -15.84 -5.97 -4.77
CA TYR A 372 -15.15 -7.20 -4.40
C TYR A 372 -14.13 -7.59 -5.47
N VAL A 373 -12.95 -8.05 -5.02
CA VAL A 373 -11.89 -8.58 -5.89
C VAL A 373 -11.48 -9.98 -5.43
N LEU A 374 -10.96 -10.79 -6.35
CA LEU A 374 -10.30 -12.06 -6.03
C LEU A 374 -8.99 -11.77 -5.30
N ARG A 375 -8.61 -12.73 -4.46
CA ARG A 375 -7.27 -12.70 -3.84
C ARG A 375 -6.23 -13.20 -4.83
#